data_d03253daaa1a452e3dfae97f7416af64
#
_entry.id   d03253daaa1a452e3dfae97f7416af64
#
_cell.length_a   1.000
_cell.length_b   1.000
_cell.length_c   1.000
_cell.angle_alpha   90.00
_cell.angle_beta   90.00
_cell.angle_gamma   90.00
#
_symmetry.space_group_name_H-M   'P 1'
#
loop_
_entity.id
_entity.type
_entity.pdbx_description
1 polymer ?
#
loop_
_entity_poly.entity_id
_entity_poly.type
_entity_poly.pdbx_seq_one_letter_code
_entity_poly.pdbx_strand_id
1 'polypeptide(L)'
;GHAMSSKIQSHTLGNHSINIVIGVIGMLIIIMGTLITSLPTQKLCYLFGGLFLLLSSLLERQLFFTLFQIVISSGALIAFAPIPAFYKTLLPISLSILVIVYFIKQGKFKDPLNRLGCLGLVFLAIGYAVTHPLIYFLGALCLTIFSFTAFKQGIRLGLVWGILNAVFSITAGIATYK
;
A
#
# COMPACT_ATOMS: atom_id res chain seq x y z
N GLY A 1 -4.78 11.37 -24.86
CA GLY A 1 -4.03 12.28 -25.64
C GLY A 1 -3.16 13.26 -24.85
N HIS A 2 -2.48 14.16 -25.53
CA HIS A 2 -1.59 15.14 -24.93
C HIS A 2 -2.25 16.05 -23.88
N ALA A 3 -3.54 16.37 -24.03
CA ALA A 3 -4.27 17.23 -23.10
C ALA A 3 -4.50 16.59 -21.73
N MET A 4 -4.67 15.27 -21.67
CA MET A 4 -4.83 14.53 -20.43
C MET A 4 -3.50 14.36 -19.69
N SER A 5 -2.41 14.15 -20.43
CA SER A 5 -1.06 14.07 -19.89
C SER A 5 -0.62 15.40 -19.24
N SER A 6 -0.93 16.53 -19.89
CA SER A 6 -0.60 17.85 -19.36
C SER A 6 -1.40 18.22 -18.10
N LYS A 7 -2.68 17.78 -18.02
CA LYS A 7 -3.51 18.00 -16.83
C LYS A 7 -3.03 17.18 -15.64
N ILE A 8 -2.58 15.94 -15.85
CA ILE A 8 -2.03 15.10 -14.80
C ILE A 8 -0.74 15.71 -14.24
N GLN A 9 0.14 16.22 -15.12
CA GLN A 9 1.39 16.86 -14.72
C GLN A 9 1.18 18.13 -13.88
N SER A 10 0.09 18.88 -14.11
CA SER A 10 -0.18 20.14 -13.37
C SER A 10 -0.61 19.92 -11.93
N HIS A 11 -0.97 18.69 -11.52
CA HIS A 11 -1.45 18.35 -10.18
C HIS A 11 -0.40 17.72 -9.27
N THR A 12 0.79 17.39 -9.79
CA THR A 12 1.87 16.83 -8.97
C THR A 12 2.65 17.95 -8.25
N LEU A 13 3.14 17.64 -7.04
CA LEU A 13 4.03 18.52 -6.30
C LEU A 13 5.47 18.16 -6.65
N GLY A 14 6.23 19.16 -7.11
CA GLY A 14 7.63 18.98 -7.47
C GLY A 14 7.82 18.23 -8.79
N ASN A 15 8.98 17.58 -8.94
CA ASN A 15 9.35 16.85 -10.15
C ASN A 15 8.75 15.44 -10.13
N HIS A 16 7.95 15.12 -11.16
CA HIS A 16 7.29 13.83 -11.30
C HIS A 16 8.27 12.64 -11.25
N SER A 17 9.42 12.77 -11.93
CA SER A 17 10.44 11.70 -11.94
C SER A 17 11.03 11.46 -10.55
N ILE A 18 11.28 12.52 -9.78
CA ILE A 18 11.78 12.42 -8.40
C ILE A 18 10.73 11.74 -7.51
N ASN A 19 9.46 12.09 -7.67
CA ASN A 19 8.36 11.50 -6.89
C ASN A 19 8.28 9.99 -7.11
N ILE A 20 8.41 9.53 -8.36
CA ILE A 20 8.41 8.11 -8.70
C ILE A 20 9.66 7.42 -8.14
N VAL A 21 10.83 8.06 -8.20
CA VAL A 21 12.07 7.50 -7.62
C VAL A 21 11.93 7.28 -6.12
N ILE A 22 11.31 8.21 -5.40
CA ILE A 22 11.02 8.06 -3.96
C ILE A 22 10.16 6.81 -3.73
N GLY A 23 9.13 6.61 -4.55
CA GLY A 23 8.28 5.41 -4.48
C GLY A 23 9.06 4.12 -4.76
N VAL A 24 9.94 4.14 -5.77
CA VAL A 24 10.79 2.99 -6.10
C VAL A 24 11.74 2.65 -4.95
N ILE A 25 12.33 3.65 -4.30
CA ILE A 25 13.18 3.43 -3.12
C ILE A 25 12.37 2.76 -2.01
N GLY A 26 11.18 3.26 -1.73
CA GLY A 26 10.29 2.64 -0.74
C GLY A 26 9.95 1.19 -1.07
N MET A 27 9.61 0.94 -2.33
CA MET A 27 9.35 -0.41 -2.84
C MET A 27 10.55 -1.35 -2.61
N LEU A 28 11.76 -0.90 -2.95
CA LEU A 28 12.97 -1.70 -2.80
C LEU A 28 13.26 -2.01 -1.33
N ILE A 29 13.05 -1.05 -0.43
CA ILE A 29 13.23 -1.25 1.02
C ILE A 29 12.26 -2.34 1.51
N ILE A 30 11.00 -2.29 1.10
CA ILE A 30 10.01 -3.30 1.52
C ILE A 30 10.37 -4.68 0.95
N ILE A 31 10.76 -4.76 -0.32
CA ILE A 31 11.17 -6.02 -0.94
C ILE A 31 12.38 -6.60 -0.21
N MET A 32 13.38 -5.78 0.11
CA MET A 32 14.52 -6.22 0.92
C MET A 32 14.06 -6.74 2.28
N GLY A 33 13.08 -6.08 2.91
CA GLY A 33 12.51 -6.51 4.17
C GLY A 33 11.90 -7.92 4.10
N THR A 34 11.29 -8.28 2.97
CA THR A 34 10.72 -9.64 2.81
C THR A 34 11.78 -10.73 2.80
N LEU A 35 13.03 -10.38 2.45
CA LEU A 35 14.15 -11.33 2.37
C LEU A 35 14.93 -11.42 3.68
N ILE A 36 14.68 -10.52 4.63
CA ILE A 36 15.40 -10.48 5.91
C ILE A 36 14.69 -11.40 6.91
N THR A 37 15.48 -12.25 7.59
CA THR A 37 14.96 -13.21 8.57
C THR A 37 14.75 -12.59 9.95
N SER A 38 15.49 -11.54 10.30
CA SER A 38 15.35 -10.84 11.58
C SER A 38 14.02 -10.05 11.59
N LEU A 39 13.09 -10.44 12.45
CA LEU A 39 11.78 -9.82 12.54
C LEU A 39 11.84 -8.31 12.88
N PRO A 40 12.66 -7.84 13.85
CA PRO A 40 12.76 -6.40 14.11
C PRO A 40 13.23 -5.59 12.91
N THR A 41 14.24 -6.10 12.18
CA THR A 41 14.75 -5.43 10.98
C THR A 41 13.71 -5.43 9.86
N GLN A 42 12.99 -6.52 9.68
CA GLN A 42 11.89 -6.62 8.71
C GLN A 42 10.81 -5.57 8.98
N LYS A 43 10.40 -5.43 10.25
CA LYS A 43 9.41 -4.42 10.66
C LYS A 43 9.88 -3.00 10.36
N LEU A 44 11.17 -2.71 10.59
CA LEU A 44 11.75 -1.40 10.27
C LEU A 44 11.72 -1.13 8.76
N CYS A 45 12.05 -2.13 7.94
CA CYS A 45 11.98 -2.01 6.49
C CYS A 45 10.56 -1.71 6.03
N TYR A 46 9.56 -2.39 6.58
CA TYR A 46 8.16 -2.15 6.22
C TYR A 46 7.70 -0.75 6.62
N LEU A 47 8.11 -0.28 7.79
CA LEU A 47 7.76 1.06 8.24
C LEU A 47 8.43 2.14 7.38
N PHE A 48 9.75 2.09 7.21
CA PHE A 48 10.47 3.12 6.45
C PHE A 48 10.13 3.08 4.97
N GLY A 49 10.07 1.89 4.37
CA GLY A 49 9.64 1.75 2.99
C GLY A 49 8.22 2.27 2.78
N GLY A 50 7.33 2.00 3.73
CA GLY A 50 5.97 2.53 3.71
C GLY A 50 5.91 4.05 3.79
N LEU A 51 6.78 4.68 4.59
CA LEU A 51 6.86 6.14 4.68
C LEU A 51 7.36 6.77 3.38
N PHE A 52 8.32 6.14 2.69
CA PHE A 52 8.75 6.59 1.36
C PHE A 52 7.62 6.49 0.34
N LEU A 53 6.85 5.40 0.35
CA LEU A 53 5.69 5.25 -0.52
C LEU A 53 4.61 6.29 -0.22
N LEU A 54 4.38 6.58 1.06
CA LEU A 54 3.44 7.62 1.48
C LEU A 54 3.88 8.99 0.94
N LEU A 55 5.15 9.33 1.10
CA LEU A 55 5.68 10.59 0.59
C LEU A 55 5.51 10.68 -0.94
N SER A 56 5.85 9.60 -1.66
CA SER A 56 5.69 9.55 -3.11
C SER A 56 4.24 9.79 -3.53
N SER A 57 3.28 9.12 -2.89
CA SER A 57 1.86 9.28 -3.21
C SER A 57 1.33 10.67 -2.89
N LEU A 58 1.80 11.27 -1.80
CA LEU A 58 1.45 12.66 -1.44
C LEU A 58 1.96 13.64 -2.48
N LEU A 59 3.21 13.51 -2.89
CA LEU A 59 3.82 14.38 -3.89
C LEU A 59 3.16 14.23 -5.27
N GLU A 60 2.71 13.02 -5.61
CA GLU A 60 1.98 12.75 -6.84
C GLU A 60 0.48 13.08 -6.74
N ARG A 61 0.01 13.48 -5.56
CA ARG A 61 -1.41 13.79 -5.28
C ARG A 61 -2.37 12.67 -5.67
N GLN A 62 -1.96 11.43 -5.41
CA GLN A 62 -2.78 10.24 -5.66
C GLN A 62 -3.53 9.86 -4.39
N LEU A 63 -4.79 10.30 -4.29
CA LEU A 63 -5.59 10.18 -3.08
C LEU A 63 -5.74 8.73 -2.60
N PHE A 64 -6.06 7.80 -3.51
CA PHE A 64 -6.25 6.39 -3.14
C PHE A 64 -4.99 5.80 -2.53
N PHE A 65 -3.86 5.96 -3.22
CA PHE A 65 -2.58 5.41 -2.73
C PHE A 65 -2.13 6.08 -1.44
N THR A 66 -2.38 7.38 -1.30
CA THR A 66 -2.06 8.12 -0.06
C THR A 66 -2.85 7.58 1.12
N LEU A 67 -4.17 7.46 0.99
CA LEU A 67 -5.03 6.96 2.06
C LEU A 67 -4.71 5.50 2.37
N PHE A 68 -4.48 4.68 1.34
CA PHE A 68 -4.11 3.28 1.52
C PHE A 68 -2.77 3.18 2.28
N GLN A 69 -1.80 4.00 1.93
CA GLN A 69 -0.49 3.94 2.58
C GLN A 69 -0.54 4.44 4.03
N ILE A 70 -1.38 5.41 4.36
CA ILE A 70 -1.60 5.83 5.75
C ILE A 70 -2.08 4.64 6.59
N VAL A 71 -3.06 3.90 6.09
CA VAL A 71 -3.61 2.74 6.81
C VAL A 71 -2.58 1.62 6.92
N ILE A 72 -1.91 1.30 5.82
CA ILE A 72 -0.88 0.24 5.79
C ILE A 72 0.27 0.60 6.74
N SER A 73 0.74 1.85 6.71
CA SER A 73 1.80 2.31 7.59
C SER A 73 1.38 2.31 9.06
N SER A 74 0.09 2.54 9.36
CA SER A 74 -0.41 2.42 10.73
C SER A 74 -0.28 0.99 11.26
N GLY A 75 -0.56 -0.02 10.41
CA GLY A 75 -0.34 -1.41 10.75
C GLY A 75 1.14 -1.73 10.99
N ALA A 76 2.02 -1.23 10.13
CA ALA A 76 3.46 -1.39 10.28
C ALA A 76 3.99 -0.73 11.55
N LEU A 77 3.44 0.43 11.94
CA LEU A 77 3.83 1.13 13.15
C LEU A 77 3.36 0.41 14.42
N ILE A 78 2.07 0.01 14.45
CA ILE A 78 1.50 -0.66 15.63
C ILE A 78 2.12 -2.04 15.86
N ALA A 79 2.74 -2.64 14.84
CA ALA A 79 3.43 -3.93 14.97
C ALA A 79 4.56 -3.88 16.01
N PHE A 80 5.12 -2.69 16.30
CA PHE A 80 6.15 -2.50 17.32
C PHE A 80 5.59 -2.44 18.75
N ALA A 81 4.29 -2.24 18.92
CA ALA A 81 3.70 -2.09 20.24
C ALA A 81 3.72 -3.43 21.00
N PRO A 82 4.10 -3.43 22.30
CA PRO A 82 4.12 -4.65 23.10
C PRO A 82 2.73 -4.99 23.64
N ILE A 83 1.77 -5.22 22.75
CA ILE A 83 0.38 -5.54 23.06
C ILE A 83 -0.04 -6.82 22.31
N PRO A 84 -1.10 -7.52 22.77
CA PRO A 84 -1.59 -8.70 22.06
C PRO A 84 -1.99 -8.41 20.61
N ALA A 85 -1.83 -9.42 19.73
CA ALA A 85 -2.09 -9.28 18.29
C ALA A 85 -3.50 -8.77 18.01
N PHE A 86 -4.51 -9.20 18.76
CA PHE A 86 -5.89 -8.74 18.58
C PHE A 86 -6.00 -7.21 18.66
N TYR A 87 -5.35 -6.60 19.66
CA TYR A 87 -5.41 -5.15 19.85
C TYR A 87 -4.67 -4.39 18.75
N LYS A 88 -3.64 -5.00 18.15
CA LYS A 88 -2.91 -4.40 17.02
C LYS A 88 -3.78 -4.22 15.79
N THR A 89 -4.81 -5.05 15.61
CA THR A 89 -5.71 -4.95 14.47
C THR A 89 -6.68 -3.78 14.57
N LEU A 90 -6.94 -3.27 15.78
CA LEU A 90 -7.94 -2.23 16.01
C LEU A 90 -7.60 -0.93 15.30
N LEU A 91 -6.34 -0.51 15.29
CA LEU A 91 -5.92 0.72 14.64
C LEU A 91 -6.10 0.66 13.12
N PRO A 92 -5.53 -0.32 12.39
CA PRO A 92 -5.73 -0.39 10.95
C PRO A 92 -7.19 -0.63 10.55
N ILE A 93 -7.95 -1.39 11.32
CA ILE A 93 -9.38 -1.60 11.04
C ILE A 93 -10.14 -0.28 11.18
N SER A 94 -9.92 0.47 12.26
CA SER A 94 -10.57 1.76 12.48
C SER A 94 -10.27 2.75 11.37
N LEU A 95 -9.01 2.86 10.95
CA LEU A 95 -8.61 3.74 9.86
C LEU A 95 -9.18 3.26 8.52
N SER A 96 -9.24 1.94 8.29
CA SER A 96 -9.84 1.38 7.09
C SER A 96 -11.33 1.73 6.99
N ILE A 97 -12.06 1.66 8.10
CA ILE A 97 -13.48 2.03 8.15
C ILE A 97 -13.64 3.50 7.77
N LEU A 98 -12.80 4.39 8.31
CA LEU A 98 -12.84 5.80 7.96
C LEU A 98 -12.59 6.05 6.47
N VAL A 99 -11.62 5.36 5.89
CA VAL A 99 -11.30 5.47 4.46
C VAL A 99 -12.47 4.96 3.62
N ILE A 100 -13.05 3.81 3.97
CA ILE A 100 -14.18 3.23 3.25
C ILE A 100 -15.41 4.15 3.32
N VAL A 101 -15.73 4.68 4.50
CA VAL A 101 -16.84 5.65 4.67
C VAL A 101 -16.60 6.88 3.80
N TYR A 102 -15.39 7.40 3.78
CA TYR A 102 -15.04 8.53 2.92
C TYR A 102 -15.29 8.22 1.44
N PHE A 103 -14.85 7.05 0.96
CA PHE A 103 -15.06 6.64 -0.43
C PHE A 103 -16.54 6.44 -0.76
N ILE A 104 -17.31 5.90 0.17
CA ILE A 104 -18.77 5.76 0.00
C ILE A 104 -19.40 7.14 -0.18
N LYS A 105 -19.06 8.11 0.67
CA LYS A 105 -19.58 9.49 0.58
C LYS A 105 -19.19 10.18 -0.73
N GLN A 106 -18.02 9.88 -1.26
CA GLN A 106 -17.55 10.43 -2.54
C GLN A 106 -18.10 9.69 -3.76
N GLY A 107 -18.91 8.66 -3.58
CA GLY A 107 -19.46 7.85 -4.66
C GLY A 107 -18.45 6.91 -5.33
N LYS A 108 -17.24 6.81 -4.79
CA LYS A 108 -16.15 6.00 -5.38
C LYS A 108 -16.26 4.52 -5.05
N PHE A 109 -17.03 4.16 -4.04
CA PHE A 109 -17.20 2.77 -3.62
C PHE A 109 -18.15 1.98 -4.53
N LYS A 110 -18.82 2.64 -5.46
CA LYS A 110 -19.67 2.00 -6.48
C LYS A 110 -18.85 1.21 -7.50
N ASP A 111 -17.61 1.62 -7.75
CA ASP A 111 -16.70 0.91 -8.64
C ASP A 111 -16.21 -0.37 -7.98
N PRO A 112 -16.42 -1.56 -8.60
CA PRO A 112 -15.92 -2.83 -8.07
C PRO A 112 -14.41 -2.85 -7.87
N LEU A 113 -13.65 -2.16 -8.72
CA LEU A 113 -12.19 -2.06 -8.59
C LEU A 113 -11.80 -1.37 -7.28
N ASN A 114 -12.48 -0.28 -6.92
CA ASN A 114 -12.23 0.44 -5.68
C ASN A 114 -12.57 -0.42 -4.46
N ARG A 115 -13.62 -1.22 -4.55
CA ARG A 115 -13.97 -2.19 -3.49
C ARG A 115 -12.87 -3.26 -3.33
N LEU A 116 -12.32 -3.74 -4.44
CA LEU A 116 -11.20 -4.69 -4.39
C LEU A 116 -9.96 -4.05 -3.75
N GLY A 117 -9.66 -2.80 -4.09
CA GLY A 117 -8.58 -2.06 -3.47
C GLY A 117 -8.76 -1.90 -1.96
N CYS A 118 -9.97 -1.57 -1.51
CA CYS A 118 -10.28 -1.45 -0.08
C CYS A 118 -10.15 -2.79 0.65
N LEU A 119 -10.59 -3.89 0.04
CA LEU A 119 -10.43 -5.22 0.62
C LEU A 119 -8.94 -5.57 0.78
N GLY A 120 -8.13 -5.30 -0.24
CA GLY A 120 -6.69 -5.50 -0.18
C GLY A 120 -6.02 -4.65 0.89
N LEU A 121 -6.48 -3.40 1.04
CA LEU A 121 -6.02 -2.49 2.08
C LEU A 121 -6.22 -3.06 3.48
N VAL A 122 -7.43 -3.54 3.77
CA VAL A 122 -7.77 -4.10 5.08
C VAL A 122 -6.91 -5.31 5.39
N PHE A 123 -6.80 -6.25 4.45
CA PHE A 123 -5.99 -7.46 4.64
C PHE A 123 -4.51 -7.13 4.82
N LEU A 124 -3.97 -6.24 4.00
CA LEU A 124 -2.54 -5.91 4.09
C LEU A 124 -2.21 -5.19 5.40
N ALA A 125 -3.04 -4.25 5.83
CA ALA A 125 -2.85 -3.53 7.07
C ALA A 125 -2.94 -4.45 8.30
N ILE A 126 -3.92 -5.35 8.33
CA ILE A 126 -4.06 -6.35 9.39
C ILE A 126 -2.88 -7.33 9.35
N GLY A 127 -2.49 -7.78 8.15
CA GLY A 127 -1.36 -8.67 7.98
C GLY A 127 -0.06 -8.09 8.54
N TYR A 128 0.20 -6.81 8.30
CA TYR A 128 1.35 -6.13 8.89
C TYR A 128 1.25 -6.02 10.42
N ALA A 129 0.06 -5.72 10.93
CA ALA A 129 -0.13 -5.55 12.38
C ALA A 129 0.12 -6.85 13.15
N VAL A 130 -0.31 -8.00 12.60
CA VAL A 130 -0.18 -9.32 13.25
C VAL A 130 0.92 -10.19 12.65
N THR A 131 1.61 -9.73 11.61
CA THR A 131 2.68 -10.44 10.91
C THR A 131 2.28 -11.85 10.43
N HIS A 132 1.15 -11.94 9.72
CA HIS A 132 0.61 -13.22 9.23
C HIS A 132 0.74 -13.33 7.69
N PRO A 133 1.54 -14.30 7.18
CA PRO A 133 1.83 -14.39 5.73
C PRO A 133 0.63 -14.60 4.82
N LEU A 134 -0.35 -15.41 5.22
CA LEU A 134 -1.56 -15.65 4.41
C LEU A 134 -2.36 -14.36 4.23
N ILE A 135 -2.46 -13.56 5.29
CA ILE A 135 -3.19 -12.28 5.25
C ILE A 135 -2.46 -11.30 4.33
N TYR A 136 -1.13 -11.22 4.40
CA TYR A 136 -0.32 -10.45 3.45
C TYR A 136 -0.58 -10.88 2.01
N PHE A 137 -0.57 -12.19 1.76
CA PHE A 137 -0.76 -12.74 0.42
C PHE A 137 -2.09 -12.29 -0.18
N LEU A 138 -3.18 -12.45 0.55
CA LEU A 138 -4.51 -12.07 0.07
C LEU A 138 -4.61 -10.57 -0.18
N GLY A 139 -4.11 -9.76 0.75
CA GLY A 139 -4.11 -8.31 0.61
C GLY A 139 -3.26 -7.83 -0.57
N ALA A 140 -2.05 -8.37 -0.68
CA ALA A 140 -1.13 -8.00 -1.75
C ALA A 140 -1.67 -8.43 -3.13
N LEU A 141 -2.33 -9.58 -3.23
CA LEU A 141 -2.95 -10.03 -4.47
C LEU A 141 -4.04 -9.06 -4.94
N CYS A 142 -4.93 -8.64 -4.03
CA CYS A 142 -5.96 -7.65 -4.34
C CYS A 142 -5.36 -6.32 -4.78
N LEU A 143 -4.33 -5.83 -4.09
CA LEU A 143 -3.68 -4.57 -4.42
C LEU A 143 -2.86 -4.64 -5.71
N THR A 144 -2.34 -5.81 -6.06
CA THR A 144 -1.68 -6.02 -7.35
C THR A 144 -2.65 -5.75 -8.51
N ILE A 145 -3.83 -6.36 -8.46
CA ILE A 145 -4.86 -6.17 -9.47
C ILE A 145 -5.30 -4.70 -9.54
N PHE A 146 -5.59 -4.11 -8.37
CA PHE A 146 -6.00 -2.71 -8.27
C PHE A 146 -4.94 -1.77 -8.87
N SER A 147 -3.68 -1.96 -8.51
CA SER A 147 -2.58 -1.06 -8.89
C SER A 147 -2.25 -1.14 -10.39
N PHE A 148 -2.20 -2.34 -10.96
CA PHE A 148 -1.96 -2.48 -12.40
C PHE A 148 -3.12 -1.95 -13.22
N THR A 149 -4.35 -2.07 -12.75
CA THR A 149 -5.51 -1.46 -13.42
C THR A 149 -5.43 0.06 -13.35
N ALA A 150 -5.03 0.63 -12.21
CA ALA A 150 -4.79 2.06 -12.08
C ALA A 150 -3.69 2.54 -13.04
N PHE A 151 -2.61 1.75 -13.19
CA PHE A 151 -1.56 2.05 -14.15
C PHE A 151 -2.08 2.09 -15.59
N LYS A 152 -2.93 1.15 -15.97
CA LYS A 152 -3.57 1.14 -17.30
C LYS A 152 -4.46 2.37 -17.51
N GLN A 153 -5.01 2.93 -16.45
CA GLN A 153 -5.83 4.14 -16.49
C GLN A 153 -4.99 5.44 -16.49
N GLY A 154 -3.67 5.34 -16.54
CA GLY A 154 -2.76 6.48 -16.64
C GLY A 154 -2.12 6.93 -15.33
N ILE A 155 -2.31 6.20 -14.22
CA ILE A 155 -1.69 6.52 -12.94
C ILE A 155 -0.34 5.81 -12.85
N ARG A 156 0.76 6.55 -13.02
CA ARG A 156 2.11 5.98 -13.07
C ARG A 156 2.51 5.28 -11.77
N LEU A 157 2.07 5.82 -10.63
CA LEU A 157 2.36 5.23 -9.33
C LEU A 157 1.79 3.82 -9.21
N GLY A 158 0.74 3.50 -9.99
CA GLY A 158 0.18 2.15 -10.05
C GLY A 158 1.17 1.09 -10.48
N LEU A 159 2.17 1.43 -11.32
CA LEU A 159 3.23 0.50 -11.71
C LEU A 159 4.11 0.14 -10.51
N VAL A 160 4.53 1.13 -9.72
CA VAL A 160 5.35 0.92 -8.52
C VAL A 160 4.61 0.02 -7.53
N TRP A 161 3.37 0.36 -7.22
CA TRP A 161 2.54 -0.40 -6.28
C TRP A 161 2.20 -1.79 -6.82
N GLY A 162 1.95 -1.90 -8.13
CA GLY A 162 1.67 -3.18 -8.78
C GLY A 162 2.85 -4.14 -8.67
N ILE A 163 4.06 -3.69 -9.00
CA ILE A 163 5.28 -4.49 -8.89
C ILE A 163 5.53 -4.88 -7.44
N LEU A 164 5.47 -3.92 -6.51
CA LEU A 164 5.65 -4.18 -5.08
C LEU A 164 4.71 -5.27 -4.58
N ASN A 165 3.42 -5.11 -4.84
CA ASN A 165 2.43 -6.05 -4.34
C ASN A 165 2.52 -7.42 -5.03
N ALA A 166 2.89 -7.47 -6.31
CA ALA A 166 3.13 -8.73 -7.00
C ALA A 166 4.29 -9.50 -6.36
N VAL A 167 5.43 -8.83 -6.12
CA VAL A 167 6.58 -9.44 -5.45
C VAL A 167 6.21 -9.85 -4.03
N PHE A 168 5.51 -8.98 -3.30
CA PHE A 168 5.06 -9.26 -1.94
C PHE A 168 4.12 -10.47 -1.88
N SER A 169 3.21 -10.61 -2.86
CA SER A 169 2.33 -11.78 -2.97
C SER A 169 3.11 -13.07 -3.13
N ILE A 170 4.13 -13.04 -4.01
CA ILE A 170 4.96 -14.22 -4.28
C ILE A 170 5.72 -14.62 -3.01
N THR A 171 6.38 -13.68 -2.35
CA THR A 171 7.16 -13.97 -1.15
C THR A 171 6.29 -14.42 0.02
N ALA A 172 5.14 -13.79 0.23
CA ALA A 172 4.19 -14.18 1.26
C ALA A 172 3.55 -15.54 0.97
N GLY A 173 3.26 -15.83 -0.30
CA GLY A 173 2.75 -17.13 -0.72
C GLY A 173 3.75 -18.24 -0.44
N ILE A 174 5.02 -18.04 -0.75
CA ILE A 174 6.09 -19.00 -0.44
C ILE A 174 6.19 -19.21 1.08
N ALA A 175 6.14 -18.15 1.88
CA ALA A 175 6.21 -18.25 3.34
C ALA A 175 5.04 -19.04 3.92
N THR A 176 3.85 -18.97 3.29
CA THR A 176 2.66 -19.70 3.74
C THR A 176 2.83 -21.22 3.59
N TYR A 177 3.58 -21.68 2.58
CA TYR A 177 3.82 -23.11 2.33
C TYR A 177 4.99 -23.69 3.13
N LYS A 178 5.73 -22.87 3.84
CA LYS A 178 6.78 -23.32 4.75
C LYS A 178 6.24 -23.47 6.17
#